data_43f11bc47ed7cf1b10c57e9efdafa382
#
_entry.id   43f11bc47ed7cf1b10c57e9efdafa382
#
_cell.length_a   1.000
_cell.length_b   1.000
_cell.length_c   1.000
_cell.angle_alpha   90.00
_cell.angle_beta   90.00
_cell.angle_gamma   90.00
#
_symmetry.space_group_name_H-M   'P 1'
#
loop_
_entity.id
_entity.type
_entity.pdbx_description
1 polymer ?
#
loop_
_entity_poly.entity_id
_entity_poly.type
_entity_poly.pdbx_seq_one_letter_code
_entity_poly.pdbx_strand_id
1 'polypeptide(L)'
;MITLQKEFNGRILDIGGGGEGIIGRLYTDQVVAIDIRQDELDEAPAGFEKILMDATHLQFENNSFDHVTLFYTFMFMSTEEQKRAVVEAIRVLKKDGEFHIWDCSIPSAYPEPFCVDVAVQLPDEQISTTYGVVKTDPQDENRLVEMCLSAGLILVSQKHSKYGFYLSFKKNC
;
A
#
# COMPACT_ATOMS: atom_id res chain seq x y z
N MET A 1 -8.06 16.23 1.63
CA MET A 1 -7.85 15.52 0.38
C MET A 1 -6.38 15.11 0.33
N ILE A 2 -6.11 13.88 -0.03
CA ILE A 2 -4.75 13.38 -0.27
C ILE A 2 -4.39 13.80 -1.69
N THR A 3 -3.31 14.56 -1.86
CA THR A 3 -2.86 14.97 -3.20
C THR A 3 -1.64 14.14 -3.58
N LEU A 4 -1.73 13.43 -4.70
CA LEU A 4 -0.66 12.62 -5.26
C LEU A 4 -0.19 13.20 -6.59
N GLN A 5 1.12 13.19 -6.80
CA GLN A 5 1.80 13.63 -8.02
C GLN A 5 2.79 12.54 -8.46
N LYS A 6 3.18 12.55 -9.73
CA LYS A 6 4.21 11.63 -10.24
C LYS A 6 5.59 12.02 -9.68
N GLU A 7 6.01 11.35 -8.63
CA GLU A 7 7.32 11.57 -7.98
C GLU A 7 8.26 10.38 -8.14
N PHE A 8 7.72 9.18 -8.49
CA PHE A 8 8.48 7.95 -8.60
C PHE A 8 8.94 7.69 -10.04
N ASN A 9 10.12 7.13 -10.17
CA ASN A 9 10.65 6.66 -11.44
C ASN A 9 11.00 5.17 -11.34
N GLY A 10 10.83 4.43 -12.41
CA GLY A 10 11.12 3.00 -12.45
C GLY A 10 9.88 2.14 -12.24
N ARG A 11 10.09 0.89 -11.87
CA ARG A 11 9.04 -0.13 -11.76
C ARG A 11 8.43 -0.13 -10.36
N ILE A 12 7.12 -0.09 -10.28
CA ILE A 12 6.34 0.00 -9.05
C ILE A 12 5.53 -1.29 -8.88
N LEU A 13 5.63 -1.91 -7.70
CA LEU A 13 4.70 -2.95 -7.24
C LEU A 13 3.65 -2.28 -6.36
N ASP A 14 2.39 -2.35 -6.76
CA ASP A 14 1.27 -1.84 -5.96
C ASP A 14 0.52 -3.01 -5.32
N ILE A 15 0.69 -3.18 -4.00
CA ILE A 15 0.08 -4.26 -3.21
C ILE A 15 -1.31 -3.83 -2.76
N GLY A 16 -2.33 -4.61 -3.14
CA GLY A 16 -3.74 -4.26 -2.96
C GLY A 16 -4.17 -3.17 -3.95
N GLY A 17 -3.61 -3.20 -5.16
CA GLY A 17 -3.86 -2.21 -6.21
C GLY A 17 -5.12 -2.46 -7.03
N GLY A 18 -6.08 -3.26 -6.52
CA GLY A 18 -7.42 -3.44 -7.08
C GLY A 18 -8.34 -2.23 -6.84
N GLY A 19 -9.64 -2.41 -7.10
CA GLY A 19 -10.69 -1.41 -6.87
C GLY A 19 -10.42 -0.09 -7.60
N GLU A 20 -10.23 0.99 -6.89
CA GLU A 20 -9.98 2.32 -7.47
C GLU A 20 -8.66 2.42 -8.25
N GLY A 21 -7.69 1.55 -7.97
CA GLY A 21 -6.40 1.51 -8.66
C GLY A 21 -5.63 2.83 -8.62
N ILE A 22 -5.59 3.48 -7.46
CA ILE A 22 -5.07 4.86 -7.29
C ILE A 22 -3.64 5.01 -7.83
N ILE A 23 -2.74 4.12 -7.47
CA ILE A 23 -1.33 4.16 -7.92
C ILE A 23 -1.23 3.78 -9.39
N GLY A 24 -2.01 2.77 -9.82
CA GLY A 24 -2.09 2.37 -11.23
C GLY A 24 -2.58 3.49 -12.15
N ARG A 25 -3.59 4.27 -11.74
CA ARG A 25 -4.04 5.47 -12.48
C ARG A 25 -2.95 6.52 -12.60
N LEU A 26 -2.20 6.73 -11.53
CA LEU A 26 -1.18 7.78 -11.50
C LEU A 26 0.05 7.41 -12.33
N TYR A 27 0.53 6.16 -12.27
CA TYR A 27 1.82 5.75 -12.85
C TYR A 27 1.71 4.84 -14.08
N THR A 28 0.50 4.36 -14.39
CA THR A 28 0.17 3.59 -15.58
C THR A 28 1.11 2.39 -15.84
N ASP A 29 1.79 2.34 -16.97
CA ASP A 29 2.66 1.25 -17.42
C ASP A 29 3.88 0.95 -16.52
N GLN A 30 4.20 1.83 -15.56
CA GLN A 30 5.22 1.57 -14.55
C GLN A 30 4.73 0.61 -13.44
N VAL A 31 3.40 0.37 -13.33
CA VAL A 31 2.77 -0.34 -12.22
C VAL A 31 2.46 -1.78 -12.58
N VAL A 32 2.85 -2.67 -11.67
CA VAL A 32 2.29 -3.99 -11.53
C VAL A 32 1.45 -3.99 -10.26
N ALA A 33 0.13 -4.02 -10.40
CA ALA A 33 -0.81 -4.10 -9.29
C ALA A 33 -1.10 -5.57 -8.97
N ILE A 34 -1.06 -5.91 -7.70
CA ILE A 34 -1.50 -7.22 -7.21
C ILE A 34 -2.65 -7.06 -6.23
N ASP A 35 -3.54 -8.03 -6.23
CA ASP A 35 -4.60 -8.16 -5.23
C ASP A 35 -4.88 -9.64 -4.99
N ILE A 36 -5.38 -9.98 -3.80
CA ILE A 36 -5.81 -11.34 -3.46
C ILE A 36 -7.22 -11.64 -3.96
N ARG A 37 -7.94 -10.61 -4.39
CA ARG A 37 -9.31 -10.67 -4.89
C ARG A 37 -9.36 -10.36 -6.38
N GLN A 38 -9.89 -11.31 -7.18
CA GLN A 38 -10.05 -11.13 -8.62
C GLN A 38 -11.07 -10.05 -8.96
N ASP A 39 -12.17 -9.95 -8.21
CA ASP A 39 -13.20 -8.93 -8.40
C ASP A 39 -12.65 -7.50 -8.26
N GLU A 40 -11.77 -7.24 -7.31
CA GLU A 40 -11.10 -5.95 -7.15
C GLU A 40 -10.19 -5.63 -8.36
N LEU A 41 -9.48 -6.63 -8.89
CA LEU A 41 -8.67 -6.44 -10.10
C LEU A 41 -9.51 -6.18 -11.34
N ASP A 42 -10.70 -6.81 -11.43
CA ASP A 42 -11.62 -6.62 -12.54
C ASP A 42 -12.27 -5.22 -12.51
N GLU A 43 -12.52 -4.66 -11.32
CA GLU A 43 -13.03 -3.30 -11.13
C GLU A 43 -11.98 -2.23 -11.42
N ALA A 44 -10.71 -2.53 -11.17
CA ALA A 44 -9.62 -1.58 -11.39
C ALA A 44 -9.51 -1.15 -12.87
N PRO A 45 -9.24 0.14 -13.16
CA PRO A 45 -9.18 0.65 -14.52
C PRO A 45 -8.08 -0.02 -15.36
N ALA A 46 -8.14 0.14 -16.65
CA ALA A 46 -7.08 -0.27 -17.57
C ALA A 46 -5.88 0.69 -17.50
N GLY A 47 -4.73 0.27 -18.05
CA GLY A 47 -3.54 1.11 -18.18
C GLY A 47 -2.34 0.66 -17.36
N PHE A 48 -2.49 -0.39 -16.55
CA PHE A 48 -1.41 -1.02 -15.79
C PHE A 48 -1.60 -2.54 -15.73
N GLU A 49 -0.52 -3.26 -15.41
CA GLU A 49 -0.56 -4.71 -15.26
C GLU A 49 -1.27 -5.10 -13.97
N LYS A 50 -2.12 -6.15 -14.01
CA LYS A 50 -2.91 -6.64 -12.89
C LYS A 50 -2.69 -8.13 -12.71
N ILE A 51 -2.32 -8.57 -11.50
CA ILE A 51 -2.01 -9.98 -11.23
C ILE A 51 -2.69 -10.42 -9.92
N LEU A 52 -3.47 -11.51 -9.98
CA LEU A 52 -4.01 -12.15 -8.79
C LEU A 52 -2.87 -12.79 -8.00
N MET A 53 -2.56 -12.26 -6.81
CA MET A 53 -1.42 -12.70 -6.03
C MET A 53 -1.58 -12.34 -4.54
N ASP A 54 -1.08 -13.21 -3.66
CA ASP A 54 -1.00 -12.98 -2.23
C ASP A 54 0.29 -12.20 -1.89
N ALA A 55 0.14 -11.05 -1.25
CA ALA A 55 1.24 -10.20 -0.81
C ALA A 55 2.19 -10.87 0.19
N THR A 56 1.74 -11.90 0.89
CA THR A 56 2.55 -12.69 1.82
C THR A 56 3.43 -13.75 1.13
N HIS A 57 3.27 -13.90 -0.20
CA HIS A 57 3.95 -14.91 -1.03
C HIS A 57 4.14 -14.39 -2.47
N LEU A 58 4.98 -13.36 -2.63
CA LEU A 58 5.20 -12.73 -3.93
C LEU A 58 5.99 -13.64 -4.89
N GLN A 59 5.46 -13.84 -6.09
CA GLN A 59 6.10 -14.65 -7.15
C GLN A 59 7.01 -13.81 -8.06
N PHE A 60 7.64 -12.79 -7.50
CA PHE A 60 8.63 -11.96 -8.19
C PHE A 60 10.02 -12.27 -7.71
N GLU A 61 11.00 -12.03 -8.57
CA GLU A 61 12.41 -12.17 -8.23
C GLU A 61 12.86 -11.12 -7.21
N ASN A 62 13.93 -11.42 -6.48
CA ASN A 62 14.55 -10.46 -5.58
C ASN A 62 15.03 -9.22 -6.36
N ASN A 63 14.91 -8.04 -5.76
CA ASN A 63 15.41 -6.78 -6.31
C ASN A 63 14.84 -6.45 -7.71
N SER A 64 13.55 -6.65 -7.92
CA SER A 64 12.85 -6.43 -9.20
C SER A 64 12.07 -5.13 -9.30
N PHE A 65 11.84 -4.43 -8.18
CA PHE A 65 11.07 -3.18 -8.14
C PHE A 65 11.87 -2.03 -7.53
N ASP A 66 11.69 -0.83 -8.10
CA ASP A 66 12.26 0.41 -7.56
C ASP A 66 11.42 0.93 -6.39
N HIS A 67 10.10 0.75 -6.47
CA HIS A 67 9.15 1.14 -5.43
C HIS A 67 8.16 0.01 -5.15
N VAL A 68 7.75 -0.10 -3.88
CA VAL A 68 6.59 -0.89 -3.45
C VAL A 68 5.62 0.05 -2.74
N THR A 69 4.34 -0.01 -3.10
CA THR A 69 3.28 0.84 -2.57
C THR A 69 2.17 0.01 -1.94
N LEU A 70 1.57 0.53 -0.86
CA LEU A 70 0.31 0.08 -0.29
C LEU A 70 -0.57 1.31 -0.06
N PHE A 71 -1.73 1.34 -0.69
CA PHE A 71 -2.70 2.42 -0.52
C PHE A 71 -3.96 1.88 0.16
N TYR A 72 -4.11 2.14 1.46
CA TYR A 72 -5.19 1.62 2.33
C TYR A 72 -5.35 0.10 2.25
N THR A 73 -4.24 -0.63 2.27
CA THR A 73 -4.20 -2.09 2.09
C THR A 73 -3.92 -2.82 3.40
N PHE A 74 -3.01 -2.30 4.23
CA PHE A 74 -2.69 -2.93 5.50
C PHE A 74 -3.89 -3.01 6.45
N MET A 75 -4.85 -2.10 6.32
CA MET A 75 -6.09 -2.15 7.10
C MET A 75 -6.86 -3.48 6.94
N PHE A 76 -6.73 -4.16 5.81
CA PHE A 76 -7.40 -5.44 5.53
C PHE A 76 -6.60 -6.67 5.97
N MET A 77 -5.34 -6.50 6.39
CA MET A 77 -4.45 -7.58 6.80
C MET A 77 -4.41 -7.71 8.32
N SER A 78 -4.31 -8.94 8.81
CA SER A 78 -3.91 -9.21 10.20
C SER A 78 -2.45 -8.77 10.43
N THR A 79 -2.06 -8.58 11.70
CA THR A 79 -0.69 -8.20 12.06
C THR A 79 0.35 -9.19 11.50
N GLU A 80 0.05 -10.49 11.47
CA GLU A 80 0.96 -11.50 10.94
C GLU A 80 1.07 -11.47 9.41
N GLU A 81 -0.02 -11.16 8.71
CA GLU A 81 0.01 -10.92 7.26
C GLU A 81 0.79 -9.66 6.91
N GLN A 82 0.59 -8.57 7.66
CA GLN A 82 1.37 -7.33 7.51
C GLN A 82 2.88 -7.59 7.63
N LYS A 83 3.33 -8.33 8.65
CA LYS A 83 4.74 -8.68 8.82
C LYS A 83 5.30 -9.45 7.64
N ARG A 84 4.56 -10.46 7.16
CA ARG A 84 4.98 -11.26 5.99
C ARG A 84 5.03 -10.42 4.72
N ALA A 85 4.03 -9.57 4.50
CA ALA A 85 4.00 -8.68 3.35
C ALA A 85 5.18 -7.68 3.37
N VAL A 86 5.55 -7.15 4.53
CA VAL A 86 6.75 -6.30 4.68
C VAL A 86 8.03 -7.04 4.31
N VAL A 87 8.20 -8.29 4.78
CA VAL A 87 9.38 -9.11 4.43
C VAL A 87 9.45 -9.35 2.92
N GLU A 88 8.34 -9.71 2.29
CA GLU A 88 8.26 -9.91 0.85
C GLU A 88 8.50 -8.60 0.06
N ALA A 89 7.93 -7.48 0.50
CA ALA A 89 8.17 -6.16 -0.08
C ALA A 89 9.68 -5.82 -0.07
N ILE A 90 10.36 -6.04 1.07
CA ILE A 90 11.81 -5.82 1.18
C ILE A 90 12.58 -6.74 0.23
N ARG A 91 12.17 -7.99 0.10
CA ARG A 91 12.85 -8.95 -0.77
C ARG A 91 12.81 -8.51 -2.23
N VAL A 92 11.64 -8.06 -2.70
CA VAL A 92 11.46 -7.66 -4.11
C VAL A 92 11.96 -6.24 -4.41
N LEU A 93 12.09 -5.37 -3.41
CA LEU A 93 12.69 -4.05 -3.56
C LEU A 93 14.16 -4.16 -3.94
N LYS A 94 14.58 -3.37 -4.92
CA LYS A 94 15.98 -3.16 -5.27
C LYS A 94 16.74 -2.53 -4.10
N LYS A 95 18.05 -2.58 -4.14
CA LYS A 95 18.91 -1.77 -3.27
C LYS A 95 18.56 -0.30 -3.48
N ASP A 96 18.47 0.46 -2.39
CA ASP A 96 18.03 1.85 -2.37
C ASP A 96 16.57 2.08 -2.83
N GLY A 97 15.81 1.02 -3.09
CA GLY A 97 14.38 1.09 -3.41
C GLY A 97 13.54 1.57 -2.22
N GLU A 98 12.38 2.13 -2.51
CA GLU A 98 11.53 2.76 -1.51
C GLU A 98 10.20 2.04 -1.32
N PHE A 99 9.76 1.99 -0.06
CA PHE A 99 8.51 1.40 0.38
C PHE A 99 7.57 2.49 0.89
N HIS A 100 6.37 2.57 0.35
CA HIS A 100 5.41 3.64 0.60
C HIS A 100 4.10 3.09 1.13
N ILE A 101 3.62 3.64 2.23
CA ILE A 101 2.36 3.23 2.89
C ILE A 101 1.49 4.46 3.09
N TRP A 102 0.29 4.45 2.53
CA TRP A 102 -0.83 5.32 2.91
C TRP A 102 -1.85 4.46 3.63
N ASP A 103 -2.18 4.78 4.87
CA ASP A 103 -3.14 4.03 5.67
C ASP A 103 -3.67 4.86 6.84
N CYS A 104 -4.46 4.29 7.71
CA CYS A 104 -5.03 4.98 8.86
C CYS A 104 -4.93 4.15 10.14
N SER A 105 -5.03 4.82 11.28
CA SER A 105 -5.16 4.14 12.57
C SER A 105 -6.57 3.62 12.74
N ILE A 106 -6.69 2.37 13.19
CA ILE A 106 -7.95 1.66 13.37
C ILE A 106 -8.01 1.14 14.79
N PRO A 107 -8.86 1.71 15.65
CA PRO A 107 -9.11 1.11 16.96
C PRO A 107 -9.81 -0.25 16.76
N SER A 108 -9.48 -1.23 17.60
CA SER A 108 -10.24 -2.48 17.60
C SER A 108 -11.63 -2.19 18.17
N ALA A 109 -12.65 -2.37 17.35
CA ALA A 109 -14.05 -2.14 17.72
C ALA A 109 -14.95 -3.34 17.36
N TYR A 110 -14.36 -4.52 17.21
CA TYR A 110 -15.12 -5.73 16.87
C TYR A 110 -16.34 -5.90 17.81
N PRO A 111 -17.55 -6.19 17.28
CA PRO A 111 -17.85 -6.52 15.88
C PRO A 111 -18.21 -5.31 14.99
N GLU A 112 -18.13 -4.10 15.49
CA GLU A 112 -18.50 -2.91 14.74
C GLU A 112 -17.48 -2.64 13.61
N PRO A 113 -17.94 -2.35 12.37
CA PRO A 113 -17.05 -2.02 11.28
C PRO A 113 -16.42 -0.63 11.49
N PHE A 114 -15.14 -0.52 11.17
CA PHE A 114 -14.46 0.76 11.00
C PHE A 114 -14.57 1.17 9.54
N CYS A 115 -14.92 2.43 9.28
CA CYS A 115 -14.98 3.00 7.93
C CYS A 115 -14.20 4.32 7.88
N VAL A 116 -13.55 4.58 6.76
CA VAL A 116 -12.87 5.83 6.46
C VAL A 116 -13.22 6.31 5.06
N ASP A 117 -13.72 7.55 4.98
CA ASP A 117 -13.94 8.22 3.69
C ASP A 117 -12.65 8.88 3.26
N VAL A 118 -12.19 8.58 2.06
CA VAL A 118 -10.94 9.09 1.50
C VAL A 118 -11.21 9.85 0.21
N ALA A 119 -10.64 11.03 0.08
CA ALA A 119 -10.66 11.79 -1.15
C ALA A 119 -9.22 12.01 -1.64
N VAL A 120 -8.95 11.60 -2.88
CA VAL A 120 -7.65 11.66 -3.54
C VAL A 120 -7.72 12.60 -4.73
N GLN A 121 -6.78 13.52 -4.82
CA GLN A 121 -6.56 14.36 -6.00
C GLN A 121 -5.35 13.81 -6.76
N LEU A 122 -5.60 13.30 -7.95
CA LEU A 122 -4.60 13.02 -8.97
C LEU A 122 -4.46 14.25 -9.90
N PRO A 123 -3.44 14.33 -10.75
CA PRO A 123 -3.24 15.48 -11.64
C PRO A 123 -4.47 15.83 -12.48
N ASP A 124 -5.16 14.83 -13.02
CA ASP A 124 -6.24 14.99 -13.99
C ASP A 124 -7.62 14.58 -13.45
N GLU A 125 -7.72 14.01 -12.25
CA GLU A 125 -8.99 13.54 -11.70
C GLU A 125 -9.02 13.59 -10.16
N GLN A 126 -10.23 13.62 -9.62
CA GLN A 126 -10.49 13.44 -8.19
C GLN A 126 -11.28 12.15 -7.96
N ILE A 127 -10.84 11.36 -6.98
CA ILE A 127 -11.47 10.10 -6.61
C ILE A 127 -11.93 10.21 -5.16
N SER A 128 -13.16 9.79 -4.89
CA SER A 128 -13.69 9.66 -3.53
C SER A 128 -14.15 8.24 -3.33
N THR A 129 -13.72 7.63 -2.23
CA THR A 129 -14.05 6.25 -1.89
C THR A 129 -14.19 6.08 -0.39
N THR A 130 -14.82 4.99 0.04
CA THR A 130 -14.96 4.61 1.44
C THR A 130 -14.35 3.23 1.62
N TYR A 131 -13.34 3.13 2.48
CA TYR A 131 -12.79 1.84 2.90
C TYR A 131 -13.44 1.41 4.22
N GLY A 132 -13.84 0.15 4.28
CA GLY A 132 -14.48 -0.42 5.46
C GLY A 132 -13.87 -1.77 5.84
N VAL A 133 -13.65 -2.00 7.13
CA VAL A 133 -13.10 -3.26 7.64
C VAL A 133 -13.64 -3.59 9.03
N VAL A 134 -13.83 -4.88 9.28
CA VAL A 134 -14.05 -5.40 10.65
C VAL A 134 -12.74 -5.99 11.14
N LYS A 135 -12.11 -5.35 12.12
CA LYS A 135 -10.78 -5.70 12.58
C LYS A 135 -10.81 -6.14 14.05
N THR A 136 -10.14 -7.26 14.36
CA THR A 136 -10.07 -7.80 15.72
C THR A 136 -8.89 -7.27 16.51
N ASP A 137 -7.81 -6.89 15.83
CA ASP A 137 -6.61 -6.30 16.40
C ASP A 137 -6.46 -4.84 15.95
N PRO A 138 -6.07 -3.93 16.85
CA PRO A 138 -5.91 -2.52 16.48
C PRO A 138 -4.74 -2.35 15.51
N GLN A 139 -4.87 -1.37 14.60
CA GLN A 139 -3.79 -0.89 13.77
C GLN A 139 -3.46 0.54 14.17
N ASP A 140 -2.20 0.84 14.38
CA ASP A 140 -1.73 2.21 14.57
C ASP A 140 -0.40 2.44 13.83
N GLU A 141 -0.16 3.70 13.56
CA GLU A 141 0.99 4.15 12.80
C GLU A 141 2.33 3.73 13.44
N ASN A 142 2.46 3.86 14.78
CA ASN A 142 3.71 3.55 15.47
C ASN A 142 4.05 2.07 15.34
N ARG A 143 3.06 1.19 15.45
CA ARG A 143 3.26 -0.26 15.27
C ARG A 143 3.72 -0.60 13.84
N LEU A 144 3.18 0.08 12.82
CA LEU A 144 3.62 -0.10 11.43
C LEU A 144 5.05 0.42 11.24
N VAL A 145 5.38 1.56 11.81
CA VAL A 145 6.76 2.09 11.80
C VAL A 145 7.72 1.12 12.48
N GLU A 146 7.42 0.66 13.68
CA GLU A 146 8.25 -0.30 14.41
C GLU A 146 8.43 -1.62 13.65
N MET A 147 7.38 -2.11 13.00
CA MET A 147 7.41 -3.31 12.16
C MET A 147 8.40 -3.13 10.99
N CYS A 148 8.30 -2.03 10.26
CA CYS A 148 9.17 -1.74 9.12
C CYS A 148 10.64 -1.54 9.55
N LEU A 149 10.87 -0.80 10.64
CA LEU A 149 12.22 -0.61 11.20
C LEU A 149 12.83 -1.93 11.68
N SER A 150 12.05 -2.77 12.36
CA SER A 150 12.50 -4.08 12.83
C SER A 150 12.82 -5.05 11.68
N ALA A 151 12.20 -4.87 10.52
CA ALA A 151 12.49 -5.62 9.30
C ALA A 151 13.72 -5.10 8.54
N GLY A 152 14.36 -4.01 9.01
CA GLY A 152 15.60 -3.45 8.45
C GLY A 152 15.41 -2.30 7.46
N LEU A 153 14.21 -1.75 7.35
CA LEU A 153 13.95 -0.53 6.58
C LEU A 153 14.38 0.71 7.37
N ILE A 154 14.65 1.80 6.66
CA ILE A 154 14.98 3.12 7.23
C ILE A 154 13.82 4.07 6.94
N LEU A 155 13.22 4.68 7.98
CA LEU A 155 12.17 5.68 7.82
C LEU A 155 12.73 6.95 7.16
N VAL A 156 12.10 7.36 6.06
CA VAL A 156 12.48 8.54 5.28
C VAL A 156 11.51 9.69 5.51
N SER A 157 10.21 9.40 5.50
CA SER A 157 9.16 10.42 5.67
C SER A 157 7.97 9.88 6.44
N GLN A 158 7.37 10.76 7.22
CA GLN A 158 6.15 10.53 7.97
C GLN A 158 5.29 11.79 7.89
N LYS A 159 4.09 11.66 7.34
CA LYS A 159 3.17 12.79 7.15
C LYS A 159 1.78 12.39 7.61
N HIS A 160 1.01 13.35 8.10
CA HIS A 160 -0.35 13.13 8.58
C HIS A 160 -1.36 13.95 7.78
N SER A 161 -2.57 13.42 7.67
CA SER A 161 -3.73 14.09 7.15
C SER A 161 -4.96 13.72 7.99
N LYS A 162 -6.10 14.35 7.72
CA LYS A 162 -7.36 13.94 8.36
C LYS A 162 -7.85 12.54 7.94
N TYR A 163 -7.25 11.95 6.90
CA TYR A 163 -7.60 10.63 6.38
C TYR A 163 -6.70 9.52 6.92
N GLY A 164 -5.57 9.87 7.55
CA GLY A 164 -4.59 8.93 8.05
C GLY A 164 -3.17 9.47 7.92
N PHE A 165 -2.25 8.58 7.62
CA PHE A 165 -0.82 8.88 7.54
C PHE A 165 -0.23 8.40 6.20
N TYR A 166 0.91 8.97 5.86
CA TYR A 166 1.81 8.50 4.84
C TYR A 166 3.17 8.22 5.46
N LEU A 167 3.71 7.04 5.20
CA LEU A 167 5.03 6.61 5.62
C LEU A 167 5.84 6.23 4.37
N SER A 168 7.08 6.68 4.30
CA SER A 168 8.02 6.14 3.34
C SER A 168 9.28 5.64 4.01
N PHE A 169 9.78 4.54 3.50
CA PHE A 169 10.97 3.88 3.99
C PHE A 169 11.91 3.59 2.82
N LYS A 170 13.19 3.46 3.14
CA LYS A 170 14.23 3.06 2.18
C LYS A 170 14.80 1.71 2.59
N LYS A 171 15.03 0.83 1.59
CA LYS A 171 15.75 -0.42 1.82
C LYS A 171 17.22 -0.12 2.08
N ASN A 172 17.72 -0.57 3.21
CA ASN A 172 19.14 -0.47 3.54
C ASN A 172 19.97 -1.42 2.65
N CYS A 173 21.23 -1.07 2.48
CA CYS A 173 22.20 -1.85 1.68
C CYS A 173 22.47 -3.24 2.25
#